data_c0037029a19de0942db6962c5b3536dd
#
_entry.id   c0037029a19de0942db6962c5b3536dd
#
_cell.length_a   1.000
_cell.length_b   1.000
_cell.length_c   1.000
_cell.angle_alpha   90.00
_cell.angle_beta   90.00
_cell.angle_gamma   90.00
#
_symmetry.space_group_name_H-M   'P 1'
#
loop_
_entity.id
_entity.type
_entity.pdbx_description
1 polymer ?
#
loop_
_entity_poly.entity_id
_entity_poly.type
_entity_poly.pdbx_seq_one_letter_code
_entity_poly.pdbx_strand_id
1 'polypeptide(L)'
;MSKFEIPVFILTAVVLIFIQITLVPIISVNRYIPDLLLIMVVFLSLRKGQFFGTVSGGVIGLIYDLASGNLLGSGMFAKTLSGFIAGYFYNETTSSTVLRSYRFLLIVILAALINSSVYHIVAGYEISYGFVSLLLSSIIPDTIYTGFMALPVIFYLNFRGESIG
;
A
#
# COMPACT_ATOMS: atom_id res chain seq x y z
N MET A 1 -12.23 -12.26 14.60
CA MET A 1 -10.91 -12.69 14.05
C MET A 1 -10.61 -14.07 14.58
N SER A 2 -10.37 -15.03 13.70
CA SER A 2 -9.84 -16.31 14.15
C SER A 2 -8.42 -16.10 14.69
N LYS A 3 -8.05 -16.83 15.75
CA LYS A 3 -6.72 -16.72 16.38
C LYS A 3 -5.55 -16.97 15.40
N PHE A 4 -5.84 -17.55 14.24
CA PHE A 4 -4.87 -17.86 13.20
C PHE A 4 -4.67 -16.74 12.15
N GLU A 5 -5.59 -15.78 12.03
CA GLU A 5 -5.46 -14.72 11.02
C GLU A 5 -4.35 -13.71 11.36
N ILE A 6 -4.21 -13.35 12.65
CA ILE A 6 -3.22 -12.37 13.09
C ILE A 6 -1.78 -12.81 12.77
N PRO A 7 -1.33 -14.04 13.17
CA PRO A 7 0.04 -14.46 12.88
C PRO A 7 0.33 -14.57 11.38
N VAL A 8 -0.67 -14.95 10.57
CA VAL A 8 -0.51 -14.98 9.12
C VAL A 8 -0.29 -13.57 8.55
N PHE A 9 -1.04 -12.57 9.04
CA PHE A 9 -0.84 -11.18 8.60
C PHE A 9 0.51 -10.63 9.03
N ILE A 10 0.95 -10.90 10.25
CA ILE A 10 2.27 -10.48 10.74
C ILE A 10 3.37 -11.12 9.88
N LEU A 11 3.30 -12.42 9.64
CA LEU A 11 4.27 -13.13 8.81
C LEU A 11 4.31 -12.56 7.39
N THR A 12 3.14 -12.33 6.78
CA THR A 12 3.04 -11.72 5.45
C THR A 12 3.64 -10.31 5.43
N ALA A 13 3.39 -9.49 6.47
CA ALA A 13 3.96 -8.16 6.57
C ALA A 13 5.50 -8.21 6.66
N VAL A 14 6.06 -9.08 7.50
CA VAL A 14 7.50 -9.25 7.63
C VAL A 14 8.14 -9.69 6.31
N VAL A 15 7.56 -10.67 5.64
CA VAL A 15 8.03 -11.13 4.32
C VAL A 15 7.97 -10.01 3.29
N LEU A 16 6.87 -9.26 3.24
CA LEU A 16 6.73 -8.14 2.30
C LEU A 16 7.70 -7.00 2.61
N ILE A 17 7.98 -6.69 3.90
CA ILE A 17 8.99 -5.70 4.27
C ILE A 17 10.37 -6.14 3.76
N PHE A 18 10.72 -7.41 3.95
CA PHE A 18 11.98 -7.95 3.44
C PHE A 18 12.07 -7.85 1.91
N ILE A 19 11.01 -8.23 1.20
CA ILE A 19 10.91 -8.10 -0.26
C ILE A 19 11.02 -6.62 -0.67
N GLN A 20 10.32 -5.73 0.00
CA GLN A 20 10.30 -4.30 -0.29
C GLN A 20 11.69 -3.67 -0.16
N ILE A 21 12.49 -4.11 0.81
CA ILE A 21 13.83 -3.53 1.05
C ILE A 21 14.86 -4.18 0.13
N THR A 22 14.75 -5.48 -0.16
CA THR A 22 15.81 -6.23 -0.83
C THR A 22 15.57 -6.39 -2.33
N LEU A 23 14.36 -6.80 -2.74
CA LEU A 23 14.05 -7.14 -4.13
C LEU A 23 13.46 -5.95 -4.91
N VAL A 24 12.62 -5.14 -4.28
CA VAL A 24 11.95 -4.05 -4.98
C VAL A 24 12.93 -3.00 -5.53
N PRO A 25 14.04 -2.63 -4.87
CA PRO A 25 15.03 -1.74 -5.45
C PRO A 25 15.69 -2.29 -6.73
N ILE A 26 15.79 -3.62 -6.88
CA ILE A 26 16.36 -4.28 -8.07
C ILE A 26 15.43 -4.11 -9.28
N ILE A 27 14.12 -4.14 -9.05
CA ILE A 27 13.11 -3.97 -10.11
C ILE A 27 12.69 -2.50 -10.29
N SER A 28 13.29 -1.58 -9.54
CA SER A 28 13.00 -0.16 -9.67
C SER A 28 13.40 0.35 -11.07
N VAL A 29 12.49 1.08 -11.70
CA VAL A 29 12.71 1.69 -13.01
C VAL A 29 12.89 3.19 -12.82
N ASN A 30 14.06 3.71 -13.17
CA ASN A 30 14.36 5.15 -13.14
C ASN A 30 14.04 5.84 -11.78
N ARG A 31 14.33 5.16 -10.65
CA ARG A 31 14.04 5.55 -9.26
C ARG A 31 12.58 5.40 -8.81
N TYR A 32 11.68 4.95 -9.67
CA TYR A 32 10.31 4.68 -9.28
C TYR A 32 10.20 3.32 -8.62
N ILE A 33 9.65 3.29 -7.41
CA ILE A 33 9.61 2.10 -6.56
C ILE A 33 8.16 1.77 -6.24
N PRO A 34 7.65 0.59 -6.65
CA PRO A 34 6.29 0.18 -6.29
C PRO A 34 6.20 -0.10 -4.79
N ASP A 35 5.10 0.28 -4.17
CA ASP A 35 4.86 0.08 -2.74
C ASP A 35 3.96 -1.14 -2.50
N LEU A 36 4.58 -2.32 -2.33
CA LEU A 36 3.88 -3.57 -2.04
C LEU A 36 3.23 -3.55 -0.65
N LEU A 37 3.86 -2.84 0.31
CA LEU A 37 3.32 -2.71 1.67
C LEU A 37 2.03 -1.90 1.66
N LEU A 38 1.93 -0.89 0.80
CA LEU A 38 0.71 -0.13 0.62
C LEU A 38 -0.43 -1.01 0.08
N ILE A 39 -0.15 -1.88 -0.90
CA ILE A 39 -1.17 -2.81 -1.43
C ILE A 39 -1.70 -3.71 -0.30
N MET A 40 -0.83 -4.20 0.59
CA MET A 40 -1.23 -4.97 1.76
C MET A 40 -2.08 -4.14 2.73
N VAL A 41 -1.71 -2.90 3.01
CA VAL A 41 -2.48 -1.99 3.89
C VAL A 41 -3.87 -1.75 3.32
N VAL A 42 -4.00 -1.46 2.02
CA VAL A 42 -5.29 -1.30 1.34
C VAL A 42 -6.12 -2.57 1.41
N PHE A 43 -5.50 -3.73 1.19
CA PHE A 43 -6.18 -5.03 1.31
C PHE A 43 -6.73 -5.25 2.72
N LEU A 44 -5.94 -4.96 3.76
CA LEU A 44 -6.38 -5.05 5.16
C LEU A 44 -7.50 -4.07 5.48
N SER A 45 -7.40 -2.83 4.98
CA SER A 45 -8.41 -1.79 5.15
C SER A 45 -9.76 -2.23 4.59
N LEU A 46 -9.76 -2.79 3.38
CA LEU A 46 -10.97 -3.27 2.72
C LEU A 46 -11.51 -4.57 3.30
N ARG A 47 -10.69 -5.35 3.98
CA ARG A 47 -11.11 -6.62 4.60
C ARG A 47 -11.57 -6.47 6.05
N LYS A 48 -10.96 -5.57 6.82
CA LYS A 48 -11.13 -5.47 8.28
C LYS A 48 -11.64 -4.11 8.74
N GLY A 49 -11.79 -3.17 7.82
CA GLY A 49 -12.30 -1.83 8.10
C GLY A 49 -11.23 -0.78 8.36
N GLN A 50 -11.70 0.45 8.49
CA GLN A 50 -10.89 1.65 8.55
C GLN A 50 -9.89 1.66 9.72
N PHE A 51 -10.34 1.25 10.91
CA PHE A 51 -9.48 1.23 12.09
C PHE A 51 -8.27 0.30 11.90
N PHE A 52 -8.52 -0.92 11.41
CA PHE A 52 -7.44 -1.87 11.13
C PHE A 52 -6.50 -1.39 10.03
N GLY A 53 -7.05 -0.78 8.98
CA GLY A 53 -6.25 -0.19 7.91
C GLY A 53 -5.32 0.91 8.42
N THR A 54 -5.85 1.81 9.24
CA THR A 54 -5.09 2.92 9.82
C THR A 54 -3.96 2.42 10.73
N VAL A 55 -4.29 1.53 11.67
CA VAL A 55 -3.31 1.00 12.63
C VAL A 55 -2.25 0.16 11.91
N SER A 56 -2.65 -0.74 11.01
CA SER A 56 -1.69 -1.55 10.25
C SER A 56 -0.80 -0.70 9.35
N GLY A 57 -1.35 0.35 8.72
CA GLY A 57 -0.58 1.30 7.94
C GLY A 57 0.51 1.99 8.77
N GLY A 58 0.14 2.46 9.96
CA GLY A 58 1.08 3.09 10.90
C GLY A 58 2.19 2.13 11.35
N VAL A 59 1.82 0.93 11.80
CA VAL A 59 2.79 -0.06 12.27
C VAL A 59 3.71 -0.55 11.16
N ILE A 60 3.15 -0.92 10.01
CA ILE A 60 3.94 -1.39 8.85
C ILE A 60 4.86 -0.27 8.33
N GLY A 61 4.33 0.97 8.24
CA GLY A 61 5.10 2.11 7.81
C GLY A 61 6.25 2.44 8.75
N LEU A 62 6.01 2.40 10.07
CA LEU A 62 7.06 2.64 11.08
C LEU A 62 8.16 1.57 11.01
N ILE A 63 7.80 0.29 10.93
CA ILE A 63 8.77 -0.79 10.82
C ILE A 63 9.57 -0.66 9.53
N TYR A 64 8.92 -0.29 8.42
CA TYR A 64 9.58 -0.05 7.15
C TYR A 64 10.57 1.13 7.24
N ASP A 65 10.18 2.27 7.84
CA ASP A 65 11.06 3.42 8.02
C ASP A 65 12.31 3.06 8.83
N LEU A 66 12.12 2.31 9.93
CA LEU A 66 13.23 1.83 10.77
C LEU A 66 14.16 0.87 10.02
N ALA A 67 13.61 -0.02 9.22
CA ALA A 67 14.37 -1.06 8.52
C ALA A 67 15.07 -0.54 7.26
N SER A 68 14.49 0.45 6.57
CA SER A 68 15.04 1.03 5.34
C SER A 68 16.00 2.19 5.58
N GLY A 69 16.07 2.72 6.81
CA GLY A 69 16.88 3.90 7.12
C GLY A 69 16.33 5.21 6.53
N ASN A 70 15.08 5.22 6.14
CA ASN A 70 14.39 6.43 5.67
C ASN A 70 14.13 7.40 6.82
N LEU A 71 13.65 8.62 6.46
CA LEU A 71 13.21 9.58 7.47
C LEU A 71 12.09 8.96 8.31
N LEU A 72 12.34 8.78 9.61
CA LEU A 72 11.37 8.20 10.53
C LEU A 72 10.06 8.99 10.52
N GLY A 73 8.96 8.29 10.29
CA GLY A 73 7.62 8.85 10.24
C GLY A 73 7.11 9.14 8.83
N SER A 74 7.96 9.26 7.82
CA SER A 74 7.50 9.54 6.45
C SER A 74 6.61 8.43 5.91
N GLY A 75 7.07 7.20 5.94
CA GLY A 75 6.29 6.02 5.55
C GLY A 75 5.16 5.71 6.54
N MET A 76 5.39 5.94 7.84
CA MET A 76 4.36 5.78 8.86
C MET A 76 3.15 6.68 8.58
N PHE A 77 3.34 7.99 8.43
CA PHE A 77 2.26 8.92 8.15
C PHE A 77 1.58 8.64 6.81
N ALA A 78 2.38 8.40 5.77
CA ALA A 78 1.86 8.13 4.44
C ALA A 78 0.95 6.89 4.41
N LYS A 79 1.39 5.76 4.98
CA LYS A 79 0.61 4.52 5.02
C LYS A 79 -0.56 4.58 6.00
N THR A 80 -0.44 5.29 7.11
CA THR A 80 -1.55 5.52 8.05
C THR A 80 -2.71 6.23 7.36
N LEU A 81 -2.42 7.34 6.68
CA LEU A 81 -3.43 8.13 5.98
C LEU A 81 -4.04 7.36 4.81
N SER A 82 -3.22 6.66 4.05
CA SER A 82 -3.69 5.82 2.94
C SER A 82 -4.58 4.67 3.41
N GLY A 83 -4.22 4.03 4.52
CA GLY A 83 -5.03 2.98 5.15
C GLY A 83 -6.35 3.50 5.68
N PHE A 84 -6.36 4.70 6.28
CA PHE A 84 -7.57 5.37 6.74
C PHE A 84 -8.53 5.65 5.57
N ILE A 85 -8.03 6.21 4.47
CA ILE A 85 -8.85 6.55 3.30
C ILE A 85 -9.32 5.30 2.57
N ALA A 86 -8.46 4.31 2.38
CA ALA A 86 -8.86 3.03 1.80
C ALA A 86 -9.95 2.34 2.62
N GLY A 87 -9.89 2.45 3.95
CA GLY A 87 -10.88 1.89 4.86
C GLY A 87 -12.26 2.55 4.78
N TYR A 88 -12.36 3.73 4.21
CA TYR A 88 -13.65 4.38 3.95
C TYR A 88 -14.51 3.61 2.95
N PHE A 89 -13.85 2.84 2.06
CA PHE A 89 -14.51 1.99 1.07
C PHE A 89 -14.83 0.59 1.61
N TYR A 90 -14.59 0.34 2.90
CA TYR A 90 -14.96 -0.91 3.54
C TYR A 90 -16.48 -1.03 3.66
N ASN A 91 -16.98 -2.20 3.27
CA ASN A 91 -18.37 -2.57 3.50
C ASN A 91 -18.42 -4.08 3.79
N GLU A 92 -19.02 -4.45 4.92
CA GLU A 92 -19.05 -5.82 5.43
C GLU A 92 -19.62 -6.83 4.43
N THR A 93 -20.66 -6.42 3.69
CA THR A 93 -21.38 -7.28 2.74
C THR A 93 -20.68 -7.37 1.37
N THR A 94 -19.92 -6.34 0.98
CA THR A 94 -19.38 -6.22 -0.38
C THR A 94 -17.85 -6.31 -0.44
N SER A 95 -17.17 -6.41 0.70
CA SER A 95 -15.69 -6.35 0.75
C SER A 95 -15.02 -7.45 -0.10
N SER A 96 -15.53 -8.67 -0.07
CA SER A 96 -15.01 -9.78 -0.89
C SER A 96 -15.16 -9.53 -2.40
N THR A 97 -16.27 -8.93 -2.81
CA THR A 97 -16.53 -8.57 -4.21
C THR A 97 -15.66 -7.39 -4.65
N VAL A 98 -15.47 -6.39 -3.80
CA VAL A 98 -14.59 -5.24 -4.08
C VAL A 98 -13.15 -5.68 -4.26
N LEU A 99 -12.64 -6.56 -3.41
CA LEU A 99 -11.27 -7.09 -3.49
C LEU A 99 -10.97 -7.86 -4.79
N ARG A 100 -11.99 -8.43 -5.42
CA ARG A 100 -11.87 -9.18 -6.69
C ARG A 100 -12.22 -8.35 -7.92
N SER A 101 -12.61 -7.10 -7.75
CA SER A 101 -13.07 -6.21 -8.81
C SER A 101 -12.00 -5.16 -9.16
N TYR A 102 -12.18 -4.53 -10.34
CA TYR A 102 -11.41 -3.33 -10.71
C TYR A 102 -11.52 -2.19 -9.67
N ARG A 103 -12.54 -2.21 -8.82
CA ARG A 103 -12.68 -1.25 -7.70
C ARG A 103 -11.51 -1.32 -6.74
N PHE A 104 -10.96 -2.50 -6.48
CA PHE A 104 -9.74 -2.66 -5.69
C PHE A 104 -8.57 -1.89 -6.32
N LEU A 105 -8.38 -2.00 -7.64
CA LEU A 105 -7.32 -1.27 -8.35
C LEU A 105 -7.50 0.24 -8.22
N LEU A 106 -8.72 0.75 -8.38
CA LEU A 106 -9.00 2.19 -8.24
C LEU A 106 -8.70 2.69 -6.82
N ILE A 107 -9.04 1.90 -5.80
CA ILE A 107 -8.75 2.25 -4.40
C ILE A 107 -7.23 2.19 -4.13
N VAL A 108 -6.52 1.21 -4.69
CA VAL A 108 -5.05 1.15 -4.59
C VAL A 108 -4.42 2.38 -5.26
N ILE A 109 -4.86 2.77 -6.45
CA ILE A 109 -4.36 3.97 -7.15
C ILE A 109 -4.61 5.22 -6.31
N LEU A 110 -5.82 5.39 -5.77
CA LEU A 110 -6.14 6.52 -4.89
C LEU A 110 -5.26 6.53 -3.63
N ALA A 111 -5.12 5.38 -2.98
CA ALA A 111 -4.27 5.24 -1.81
C ALA A 111 -2.78 5.49 -2.13
N ALA A 112 -2.31 5.05 -3.30
CA ALA A 112 -0.95 5.26 -3.76
C ALA A 112 -0.66 6.74 -4.05
N LEU A 113 -1.61 7.46 -4.66
CA LEU A 113 -1.51 8.91 -4.85
C LEU A 113 -1.31 9.63 -3.51
N ILE A 114 -2.11 9.28 -2.52
CA ILE A 114 -2.04 9.89 -1.18
C ILE A 114 -0.74 9.50 -0.49
N ASN A 115 -0.37 8.21 -0.53
CA ASN A 115 0.86 7.71 0.06
C ASN A 115 2.09 8.43 -0.51
N SER A 116 2.22 8.48 -1.84
CA SER A 116 3.35 9.16 -2.49
C SER A 116 3.37 10.65 -2.20
N SER A 117 2.21 11.32 -2.23
CA SER A 117 2.11 12.74 -1.91
C SER A 117 2.57 13.04 -0.47
N VAL A 118 2.05 12.30 0.50
CA VAL A 118 2.40 12.49 1.92
C VAL A 118 3.86 12.14 2.17
N TYR A 119 4.34 11.03 1.59
CA TYR A 119 5.71 10.60 1.73
C TYR A 119 6.70 11.67 1.24
N HIS A 120 6.52 12.18 0.03
CA HIS A 120 7.40 13.20 -0.54
C HIS A 120 7.34 14.54 0.21
N ILE A 121 6.16 14.93 0.70
CA ILE A 121 6.02 16.17 1.51
C ILE A 121 6.73 16.01 2.84
N VAL A 122 6.54 14.89 3.55
CA VAL A 122 7.13 14.65 4.87
C VAL A 122 8.64 14.40 4.77
N ALA A 123 9.07 13.66 3.76
CA ALA A 123 10.50 13.38 3.54
C ALA A 123 11.28 14.60 3.01
N GLY A 124 10.60 15.70 2.66
CA GLY A 124 11.25 16.93 2.19
C GLY A 124 11.90 16.79 0.82
N TYR A 125 11.59 15.74 0.07
CA TYR A 125 12.16 15.53 -1.26
C TYR A 125 11.66 16.61 -2.23
N GLU A 126 12.61 17.36 -2.80
CA GLU A 126 12.42 18.19 -4.00
C GLU A 126 11.39 19.33 -3.94
N ILE A 127 11.10 19.88 -2.77
CA ILE A 127 10.26 21.11 -2.64
C ILE A 127 10.85 22.28 -3.47
N SER A 128 12.14 22.21 -3.79
CA SER A 128 12.85 23.23 -4.58
C SER A 128 12.41 23.32 -6.05
N TYR A 129 11.80 22.28 -6.63
CA TYR A 129 11.43 22.24 -8.05
C TYR A 129 9.96 22.58 -8.34
N GLY A 130 9.19 22.89 -7.31
CA GLY A 130 7.76 23.20 -7.43
C GLY A 130 6.86 21.97 -7.43
N PHE A 131 5.63 22.15 -6.93
CA PHE A 131 4.67 21.06 -6.71
C PHE A 131 4.28 20.31 -8.00
N VAL A 132 4.18 21.02 -9.13
CA VAL A 132 3.82 20.40 -10.42
C VAL A 132 4.94 19.47 -10.92
N SER A 133 6.20 19.86 -10.74
CA SER A 133 7.34 19.02 -11.08
C SER A 133 7.35 17.74 -10.22
N LEU A 134 7.11 17.87 -8.92
CA LEU A 134 7.02 16.73 -7.99
C LEU A 134 5.91 15.76 -8.38
N LEU A 135 4.74 16.29 -8.75
CA LEU A 135 3.62 15.47 -9.22
C LEU A 135 3.99 14.63 -10.44
N LEU A 136 4.57 15.25 -11.45
CA LEU A 136 4.86 14.59 -12.72
C LEU A 136 6.09 13.69 -12.66
N SER A 137 7.10 14.08 -11.88
CA SER A 137 8.38 13.35 -11.83
C SER A 137 8.41 12.20 -10.83
N SER A 138 7.57 12.25 -9.78
CA SER A 138 7.65 11.26 -8.70
C SER A 138 6.30 10.65 -8.36
N ILE A 139 5.30 11.45 -8.00
CA ILE A 139 4.03 10.96 -7.46
C ILE A 139 3.25 10.11 -8.47
N ILE A 140 3.09 10.59 -9.71
CA ILE A 140 2.32 9.89 -10.74
C ILE A 140 3.00 8.59 -11.17
N PRO A 141 4.31 8.55 -11.47
CA PRO A 141 4.97 7.30 -11.82
C PRO A 141 4.96 6.26 -10.70
N ASP A 142 5.21 6.65 -9.45
CA ASP A 142 5.14 5.75 -8.29
C ASP A 142 3.74 5.15 -8.12
N THR A 143 2.71 5.98 -8.33
CA THR A 143 1.30 5.57 -8.27
C THR A 143 0.96 4.57 -9.35
N ILE A 144 1.35 4.83 -10.60
CA ILE A 144 1.10 3.93 -11.74
C ILE A 144 1.81 2.60 -11.52
N TYR A 145 3.07 2.65 -11.06
CA TYR A 145 3.85 1.44 -10.82
C TYR A 145 3.27 0.60 -9.69
N THR A 146 2.84 1.23 -8.60
CA THR A 146 2.15 0.53 -7.50
C THR A 146 0.81 -0.05 -7.96
N GLY A 147 0.05 0.68 -8.77
CA GLY A 147 -1.19 0.19 -9.38
C GLY A 147 -0.96 -1.03 -10.28
N PHE A 148 0.09 -1.01 -11.10
CA PHE A 148 0.48 -2.15 -11.93
C PHE A 148 0.82 -3.38 -11.08
N MET A 149 1.54 -3.20 -9.98
CA MET A 149 1.87 -4.29 -9.05
C MET A 149 0.67 -4.82 -8.25
N ALA A 150 -0.45 -4.10 -8.23
CA ALA A 150 -1.69 -4.61 -7.65
C ALA A 150 -2.44 -5.60 -8.55
N LEU A 151 -2.19 -5.63 -9.87
CA LEU A 151 -2.85 -6.53 -10.82
C LEU A 151 -2.65 -8.03 -10.49
N PRO A 152 -1.44 -8.52 -10.19
CA PRO A 152 -1.24 -9.91 -9.79
C PRO A 152 -2.05 -10.30 -8.55
N VAL A 153 -2.26 -9.37 -7.62
CA VAL A 153 -3.05 -9.62 -6.40
C VAL A 153 -4.51 -9.84 -6.76
N ILE A 154 -5.08 -9.02 -7.65
CA ILE A 154 -6.46 -9.18 -8.14
C ILE A 154 -6.61 -10.52 -8.86
N PHE A 155 -5.68 -10.84 -9.74
CA PHE A 155 -5.69 -12.10 -10.49
C PHE A 155 -5.65 -13.31 -9.56
N TYR A 156 -4.75 -13.30 -8.55
CA TYR A 156 -4.67 -14.35 -7.55
C TYR A 156 -5.97 -14.50 -6.74
N LEU A 157 -6.59 -13.40 -6.34
CA LEU A 157 -7.83 -13.41 -5.57
C LEU A 157 -9.02 -13.93 -6.40
N ASN A 158 -9.06 -13.65 -7.70
CA ASN A 158 -10.07 -14.18 -8.59
C ASN A 158 -9.89 -15.68 -8.81
N PHE A 159 -8.68 -16.13 -9.09
CA PHE A 159 -8.37 -17.56 -9.30
C PHE A 159 -8.72 -18.40 -8.08
N ARG A 160 -8.40 -17.93 -6.88
CA ARG A 160 -8.72 -18.64 -5.64
C ARG A 160 -10.23 -18.67 -5.33
N GLY A 161 -10.99 -17.73 -5.86
CA GLY A 161 -12.44 -17.65 -5.68
C GLY A 161 -13.24 -18.64 -6.53
N GLU A 162 -12.71 -19.04 -7.67
CA GLU A 162 -13.33 -20.05 -8.54
C GLU A 162 -13.15 -21.48 -8.03
N SER A 163 -12.13 -21.72 -7.18
CA SER A 163 -11.85 -23.07 -6.63
C SER A 163 -12.72 -23.45 -5.42
N ILE A 164 -13.67 -22.62 -4.98
CA ILE A 164 -14.54 -22.84 -3.81
C ILE A 164 -16.04 -22.81 -4.22
N GLY A 165 -16.34 -22.74 -5.53
CA GLY A 165 -17.70 -22.77 -6.07
C GLY A 165 -18.17 -24.18 -6.43
#